data_ccfca90c3dc8b11988245f0f9f66a4ee
#
_entry.id   ccfca90c3dc8b11988245f0f9f66a4ee
#
_cell.length_a   1.000
_cell.length_b   1.000
_cell.length_c   1.000
_cell.angle_alpha   90.00
_cell.angle_beta   90.00
_cell.angle_gamma   90.00
#
_symmetry.space_group_name_H-M   'P 1'
#
loop_
_entity.id
_entity.type
_entity.pdbx_description
1 polymer ?
#
loop_
_entity_poly.entity_id
_entity_poly.type
_entity_poly.pdbx_seq_one_letter_code
_entity_poly.pdbx_strand_id
1 'polypeptide(L)'
;METFYLFLVIFLFVLAIVDLSVGVSNDAVNFLNSAIGARAASFKVIIAIAAVGVFVGAALSNGMMDIARHGIYQPQHFYFSEIMCILAAVMLTDVVLLDIFNSLGMPTSTTVSMVFELVGGTVAIALVKIASSSGALQLGDLLNTEKAFTVILGIFLSVAIAFFFGVIVQYPVSYTHLTLP
;
A
#
# COMPACT_ATOMS: atom_id res chain seq x y z
N MET A 1 16.99 -3.18 -27.27
CA MET A 1 16.81 -3.16 -25.79
C MET A 1 16.16 -1.88 -25.31
N GLU A 2 16.59 -0.70 -25.77
CA GLU A 2 16.01 0.59 -25.35
C GLU A 2 14.49 0.69 -25.62
N THR A 3 14.03 0.23 -26.79
CA THR A 3 12.61 0.24 -27.14
C THR A 3 11.74 -0.63 -26.20
N PHE A 4 12.30 -1.77 -25.74
CA PHE A 4 11.61 -2.63 -24.80
C PHE A 4 11.46 -1.96 -23.43
N TYR A 5 12.52 -1.33 -22.92
CA TYR A 5 12.43 -0.61 -21.65
C TYR A 5 11.52 0.62 -21.74
N LEU A 6 11.52 1.33 -22.86
CA LEU A 6 10.58 2.42 -23.07
C LEU A 6 9.13 1.94 -23.05
N PHE A 7 8.84 0.82 -23.73
CA PHE A 7 7.50 0.21 -23.66
C PHE A 7 7.13 -0.18 -22.24
N LEU A 8 8.03 -0.79 -21.49
CA LEU A 8 7.80 -1.20 -20.11
C LEU A 8 7.54 0.00 -19.20
N VAL A 9 8.28 1.10 -19.35
CA VAL A 9 8.06 2.34 -18.59
C VAL A 9 6.69 2.95 -18.90
N ILE A 10 6.30 3.00 -20.19
CA ILE A 10 4.97 3.49 -20.59
C ILE A 10 3.88 2.60 -19.99
N PHE A 11 4.06 1.29 -20.07
CA PHE A 11 3.12 0.32 -19.48
C PHE A 11 2.97 0.50 -17.97
N LEU A 12 4.07 0.63 -17.23
CA LEU A 12 4.06 0.91 -15.80
C LEU A 12 3.38 2.25 -15.47
N PHE A 13 3.60 3.27 -16.30
CA PHE A 13 2.93 4.56 -16.12
C PHE A 13 1.41 4.47 -16.30
N VAL A 14 0.95 3.71 -17.28
CA VAL A 14 -0.49 3.44 -17.47
C VAL A 14 -1.05 2.64 -16.31
N LEU A 15 -0.34 1.60 -15.86
CA LEU A 15 -0.73 0.84 -14.67
C LEU A 15 -0.82 1.74 -13.43
N ALA A 16 0.12 2.65 -13.23
CA ALA A 16 0.10 3.57 -12.10
C ALA A 16 -1.14 4.48 -12.08
N ILE A 17 -1.61 4.92 -13.26
CA ILE A 17 -2.86 5.71 -13.36
C ILE A 17 -4.07 4.85 -12.99
N VAL A 18 -4.12 3.62 -13.47
CA VAL A 18 -5.22 2.67 -13.16
C VAL A 18 -5.20 2.32 -11.69
N ASP A 19 -4.05 1.97 -11.14
CA ASP A 19 -3.82 1.63 -9.75
C ASP A 19 -4.22 2.77 -8.81
N LEU A 20 -3.80 4.00 -9.12
CA LEU A 20 -4.21 5.18 -8.37
C LEU A 20 -5.74 5.35 -8.37
N SER A 21 -6.40 5.10 -9.49
CA SER A 21 -7.87 5.21 -9.59
C SER A 21 -8.59 4.16 -8.74
N VAL A 22 -8.13 2.92 -8.78
CA VAL A 22 -8.69 1.80 -8.01
C VAL A 22 -8.37 1.96 -6.52
N GLY A 23 -7.12 2.30 -6.18
CA GLY A 23 -6.66 2.51 -4.82
C GLY A 23 -7.36 3.67 -4.12
N VAL A 24 -7.53 4.83 -4.78
CA VAL A 24 -8.30 5.95 -4.22
C VAL A 24 -9.74 5.56 -3.96
N SER A 25 -10.37 4.76 -4.83
CA SER A 25 -11.72 4.26 -4.62
C SER A 25 -11.79 3.34 -3.40
N ASN A 26 -10.82 2.45 -3.24
CA ASN A 26 -10.71 1.56 -2.09
C ASN A 26 -10.49 2.33 -0.78
N ASP A 27 -9.55 3.24 -0.75
CA ASP A 27 -9.18 3.99 0.45
C ASP A 27 -10.28 4.98 0.86
N ALA A 28 -10.96 5.61 -0.09
CA ALA A 28 -12.03 6.57 0.18
C ALA A 28 -13.15 5.93 1.03
N VAL A 29 -13.51 4.69 0.78
CA VAL A 29 -14.49 3.95 1.59
C VAL A 29 -14.00 3.80 3.03
N ASN A 30 -12.72 3.50 3.23
CA ASN A 30 -12.16 3.24 4.55
C ASN A 30 -12.21 4.47 5.48
N PHE A 31 -11.96 5.68 4.97
CA PHE A 31 -11.91 6.88 5.80
C PHE A 31 -13.10 7.85 5.64
N LEU A 32 -13.90 7.75 4.58
CA LEU A 32 -15.07 8.63 4.39
C LEU A 32 -16.39 8.02 4.83
N ASN A 33 -16.48 6.71 4.95
CA ASN A 33 -17.72 5.99 5.19
C ASN A 33 -18.43 6.48 6.45
N SER A 34 -17.71 6.69 7.54
CA SER A 34 -18.27 7.20 8.80
C SER A 34 -18.79 8.63 8.66
N ALA A 35 -18.07 9.52 7.98
CA ALA A 35 -18.49 10.91 7.80
C ALA A 35 -19.74 11.02 6.89
N ILE A 36 -19.79 10.20 5.84
CA ILE A 36 -20.94 10.12 4.92
C ILE A 36 -22.14 9.51 5.61
N GLY A 37 -21.93 8.40 6.31
CA GLY A 37 -22.99 7.68 7.04
C GLY A 37 -23.61 8.52 8.16
N ALA A 38 -22.80 9.25 8.92
CA ALA A 38 -23.22 10.18 9.95
C ALA A 38 -23.81 11.50 9.41
N ARG A 39 -23.73 11.74 8.09
CA ARG A 39 -24.13 13.02 7.47
C ARG A 39 -23.47 14.23 8.14
N ALA A 40 -22.20 14.10 8.53
CA ALA A 40 -21.45 15.13 9.26
C ALA A 40 -21.36 16.46 8.49
N ALA A 41 -21.36 16.40 7.16
CA ALA A 41 -21.42 17.54 6.25
C ALA A 41 -22.02 17.13 4.90
N SER A 42 -22.21 18.08 3.99
CA SER A 42 -22.64 17.75 2.63
C SER A 42 -21.54 16.92 1.91
N PHE A 43 -21.96 16.00 1.05
CA PHE A 43 -21.04 15.13 0.29
C PHE A 43 -19.91 15.90 -0.41
N LYS A 44 -20.24 17.04 -1.03
CA LYS A 44 -19.25 17.89 -1.71
C LYS A 44 -18.19 18.43 -0.75
N VAL A 45 -18.57 18.82 0.45
CA VAL A 45 -17.64 19.33 1.48
C VAL A 45 -16.75 18.20 1.98
N ILE A 46 -17.31 17.01 2.25
CA ILE A 46 -16.54 15.85 2.69
C ILE A 46 -15.48 15.49 1.64
N ILE A 47 -15.86 15.39 0.37
CA ILE A 47 -14.92 15.08 -0.72
C ILE A 47 -13.87 16.18 -0.91
N ALA A 48 -14.23 17.46 -0.80
CA ALA A 48 -13.27 18.56 -0.92
C ALA A 48 -12.20 18.52 0.19
N ILE A 49 -12.62 18.27 1.44
CA ILE A 49 -11.70 18.13 2.57
C ILE A 49 -10.80 16.89 2.38
N ALA A 50 -11.37 15.77 1.95
CA ALA A 50 -10.63 14.55 1.67
C ALA A 50 -9.59 14.75 0.57
N ALA A 51 -9.95 15.42 -0.53
CA ALA A 51 -9.04 15.71 -1.63
C ALA A 51 -7.83 16.55 -1.18
N VAL A 52 -8.07 17.57 -0.36
CA VAL A 52 -6.98 18.39 0.23
C VAL A 52 -6.11 17.54 1.14
N GLY A 53 -6.72 16.68 1.99
CA GLY A 53 -5.99 15.79 2.89
C GLY A 53 -5.11 14.79 2.13
N VAL A 54 -5.64 14.16 1.09
CA VAL A 54 -4.90 13.23 0.22
C VAL A 54 -3.75 13.95 -0.49
N PHE A 55 -4.00 15.14 -1.03
CA PHE A 55 -2.95 15.94 -1.68
C PHE A 55 -1.79 16.27 -0.73
N VAL A 56 -2.10 16.75 0.47
CA VAL A 56 -1.09 17.07 1.49
C VAL A 56 -0.37 15.79 1.95
N GLY A 57 -1.10 14.71 2.19
CA GLY A 57 -0.55 13.41 2.55
C GLY A 57 0.41 12.87 1.49
N ALA A 58 0.03 12.93 0.22
CA ALA A 58 0.88 12.51 -0.89
C ALA A 58 2.15 13.37 -1.00
N ALA A 59 2.04 14.69 -0.81
CA ALA A 59 3.19 15.60 -0.83
C ALA A 59 4.21 15.34 0.30
N LEU A 60 3.75 14.79 1.42
CA LEU A 60 4.58 14.49 2.60
C LEU A 60 4.97 13.01 2.73
N SER A 61 4.65 12.17 1.75
CA SER A 61 4.78 10.69 1.83
C SER A 61 6.17 10.14 1.50
N ASN A 62 7.24 10.91 1.61
CA ASN A 62 8.60 10.50 1.26
C ASN A 62 9.06 9.19 1.94
N GLY A 63 8.66 8.94 3.19
CA GLY A 63 9.05 7.75 3.93
C GLY A 63 8.51 6.45 3.32
N MET A 64 7.28 6.43 2.83
CA MET A 64 6.71 5.27 2.15
C MET A 64 7.40 4.98 0.82
N MET A 65 7.77 6.02 0.08
CA MET A 65 8.51 5.90 -1.16
C MET A 65 9.89 5.26 -0.93
N ASP A 66 10.58 5.61 0.15
CA ASP A 66 11.87 5.03 0.51
C ASP A 66 11.75 3.53 0.85
N ILE A 67 10.70 3.14 1.59
CA ILE A 67 10.41 1.74 1.87
C ILE A 67 10.17 0.94 0.59
N ALA A 68 9.40 1.48 -0.35
CA ALA A 68 9.14 0.82 -1.62
C ALA A 68 10.40 0.66 -2.48
N ARG A 69 11.31 1.64 -2.45
CA ARG A 69 12.54 1.63 -3.27
C ARG A 69 13.69 0.83 -2.68
N HIS A 70 13.87 0.84 -1.37
CA HIS A 70 15.08 0.33 -0.71
C HIS A 70 14.78 -0.46 0.57
N GLY A 71 13.50 -0.55 0.97
CA GLY A 71 13.14 -1.11 2.26
C GLY A 71 13.05 -2.63 2.29
N ILE A 72 12.55 -3.24 1.24
CA ILE A 72 12.15 -4.66 1.25
C ILE A 72 13.19 -5.54 0.55
N TYR A 73 13.73 -5.10 -0.58
CA TYR A 73 14.80 -5.81 -1.28
C TYR A 73 16.12 -5.04 -1.20
N GLN A 74 17.22 -5.73 -1.46
CA GLN A 74 18.56 -5.13 -1.50
C GLN A 74 18.96 -4.81 -2.95
N PRO A 75 18.81 -3.55 -3.42
CA PRO A 75 18.93 -3.19 -4.84
C PRO A 75 20.26 -3.57 -5.47
N GLN A 76 21.36 -3.61 -4.68
CA GLN A 76 22.68 -3.97 -5.15
C GLN A 76 22.81 -5.40 -5.68
N HIS A 77 21.86 -6.28 -5.32
CA HIS A 77 21.86 -7.67 -5.74
C HIS A 77 20.91 -7.96 -6.90
N PHE A 78 20.20 -6.93 -7.40
CA PHE A 78 19.25 -7.07 -8.50
C PHE A 78 19.69 -6.26 -9.72
N TYR A 79 19.50 -6.86 -10.89
CA TYR A 79 19.61 -6.10 -12.14
C TYR A 79 18.38 -5.20 -12.31
N PHE A 80 18.57 -4.12 -13.06
CA PHE A 80 17.46 -3.19 -13.36
C PHE A 80 16.25 -3.90 -13.98
N SER A 81 16.46 -4.87 -14.87
CA SER A 81 15.39 -5.67 -15.47
C SER A 81 14.61 -6.50 -14.45
N GLU A 82 15.27 -7.03 -13.42
CA GLU A 82 14.63 -7.81 -12.36
C GLU A 82 13.77 -6.92 -11.47
N ILE A 83 14.27 -5.74 -11.10
CA ILE A 83 13.53 -4.73 -10.35
C ILE A 83 12.27 -4.30 -11.14
N MET A 84 12.41 -4.05 -12.44
CA MET A 84 11.27 -3.69 -13.30
C MET A 84 10.24 -4.82 -13.38
N CYS A 85 10.66 -6.09 -13.37
CA CYS A 85 9.74 -7.21 -13.30
C CYS A 85 9.00 -7.29 -11.95
N ILE A 86 9.71 -7.05 -10.83
CA ILE A 86 9.09 -7.00 -9.50
C ILE A 86 8.03 -5.89 -9.48
N LEU A 87 8.39 -4.68 -9.89
CA LEU A 87 7.46 -3.54 -9.88
C LEU A 87 6.25 -3.76 -10.80
N ALA A 88 6.46 -4.33 -11.99
CA ALA A 88 5.37 -4.65 -12.90
C ALA A 88 4.42 -5.70 -12.31
N ALA A 89 4.96 -6.73 -11.65
CA ALA A 89 4.17 -7.75 -11.00
C ALA A 89 3.37 -7.17 -9.83
N VAL A 90 3.98 -6.35 -8.98
CA VAL A 90 3.32 -5.65 -7.87
C VAL A 90 2.16 -4.82 -8.38
N MET A 91 2.40 -3.89 -9.30
CA MET A 91 1.36 -2.99 -9.81
C MET A 91 0.22 -3.74 -10.51
N LEU A 92 0.53 -4.79 -11.27
CA LEU A 92 -0.50 -5.61 -11.92
C LEU A 92 -1.34 -6.38 -10.89
N THR A 93 -0.70 -6.92 -9.86
CA THR A 93 -1.37 -7.68 -8.80
C THR A 93 -2.25 -6.74 -7.97
N ASP A 94 -1.73 -5.57 -7.58
CA ASP A 94 -2.45 -4.59 -6.77
C ASP A 94 -3.72 -4.11 -7.48
N VAL A 95 -3.62 -3.71 -8.75
CA VAL A 95 -4.80 -3.31 -9.55
C VAL A 95 -5.86 -4.41 -9.57
N VAL A 96 -5.47 -5.66 -9.86
CA VAL A 96 -6.42 -6.79 -9.94
C VAL A 96 -7.02 -7.10 -8.58
N LEU A 97 -6.18 -7.13 -7.55
CA LEU A 97 -6.59 -7.48 -6.19
C LEU A 97 -7.53 -6.42 -5.60
N LEU A 98 -7.18 -5.15 -5.73
CA LEU A 98 -8.03 -4.04 -5.26
C LEU A 98 -9.36 -3.97 -6.01
N ASP A 99 -9.36 -4.20 -7.34
CA ASP A 99 -10.60 -4.22 -8.13
C ASP A 99 -11.53 -5.36 -7.70
N ILE A 100 -10.97 -6.55 -7.43
CA ILE A 100 -11.74 -7.68 -6.90
C ILE A 100 -12.34 -7.33 -5.54
N PHE A 101 -11.55 -6.81 -4.60
CA PHE A 101 -12.02 -6.44 -3.27
C PHE A 101 -13.07 -5.32 -3.32
N ASN A 102 -12.87 -4.31 -4.16
CA ASN A 102 -13.85 -3.24 -4.37
C ASN A 102 -15.17 -3.80 -4.93
N SER A 103 -15.09 -4.71 -5.91
CA SER A 103 -16.28 -5.34 -6.50
C SER A 103 -17.06 -6.22 -5.53
N LEU A 104 -16.36 -6.83 -4.57
CA LEU A 104 -16.97 -7.63 -3.51
C LEU A 104 -17.48 -6.77 -2.34
N GLY A 105 -17.24 -5.47 -2.35
CA GLY A 105 -17.59 -4.57 -1.24
C GLY A 105 -16.78 -4.80 0.03
N MET A 106 -15.57 -5.34 -0.09
CA MET A 106 -14.64 -5.62 0.99
C MET A 106 -13.39 -4.74 0.87
N PRO A 107 -13.48 -3.42 1.20
CA PRO A 107 -12.33 -2.54 1.09
C PRO A 107 -11.17 -3.04 1.96
N THR A 108 -9.98 -3.02 1.40
CA THR A 108 -8.75 -3.49 2.05
C THR A 108 -7.75 -2.34 2.25
N SER A 109 -6.58 -2.62 2.81
CA SER A 109 -5.51 -1.63 2.96
C SER A 109 -4.55 -1.73 1.80
N THR A 110 -4.50 -0.69 0.96
CA THR A 110 -3.54 -0.58 -0.15
C THR A 110 -2.09 -0.64 0.32
N THR A 111 -1.78 -0.05 1.48
CA THR A 111 -0.43 -0.13 2.07
C THR A 111 -0.03 -1.56 2.41
N VAL A 112 -0.94 -2.33 3.01
CA VAL A 112 -0.69 -3.73 3.36
C VAL A 112 -0.51 -4.56 2.10
N SER A 113 -1.38 -4.40 1.10
CA SER A 113 -1.30 -5.06 -0.21
C SER A 113 0.07 -4.85 -0.83
N MET A 114 0.46 -3.59 -1.04
CA MET A 114 1.75 -3.21 -1.66
C MET A 114 2.96 -3.82 -0.93
N VAL A 115 2.98 -3.81 0.41
CA VAL A 115 4.10 -4.36 1.18
C VAL A 115 4.23 -5.86 0.96
N PHE A 116 3.13 -6.61 1.05
CA PHE A 116 3.15 -8.06 0.85
C PHE A 116 3.44 -8.45 -0.59
N GLU A 117 2.97 -7.69 -1.56
CA GLU A 117 3.27 -7.88 -2.97
C GLU A 117 4.76 -7.64 -3.29
N LEU A 118 5.35 -6.58 -2.72
CA LEU A 118 6.80 -6.33 -2.84
C LEU A 118 7.62 -7.46 -2.21
N VAL A 119 7.21 -7.97 -1.04
CA VAL A 119 7.85 -9.14 -0.43
C VAL A 119 7.71 -10.35 -1.34
N GLY A 120 6.50 -10.63 -1.84
CA GLY A 120 6.22 -11.77 -2.71
C GLY A 120 6.99 -11.71 -4.02
N GLY A 121 6.98 -10.58 -4.71
CA GLY A 121 7.71 -10.36 -5.95
C GLY A 121 9.23 -10.50 -5.76
N THR A 122 9.76 -9.94 -4.66
CA THR A 122 11.17 -10.06 -4.30
C THR A 122 11.56 -11.52 -4.02
N VAL A 123 10.76 -12.24 -3.24
CA VAL A 123 10.99 -13.65 -2.94
C VAL A 123 10.96 -14.50 -4.21
N ALA A 124 10.02 -14.25 -5.12
CA ALA A 124 9.94 -14.99 -6.37
C ALA A 124 11.21 -14.85 -7.21
N ILE A 125 11.69 -13.63 -7.43
CA ILE A 125 12.95 -13.40 -8.17
C ILE A 125 14.16 -13.93 -7.39
N ALA A 126 14.18 -13.77 -6.07
CA ALA A 126 15.26 -14.30 -5.22
C ALA A 126 15.38 -15.83 -5.34
N LEU A 127 14.27 -16.57 -5.34
CA LEU A 127 14.28 -18.02 -5.50
C LEU A 127 14.85 -18.44 -6.87
N VAL A 128 14.49 -17.73 -7.94
CA VAL A 128 15.06 -17.96 -9.28
C VAL A 128 16.56 -17.72 -9.29
N LYS A 129 17.03 -16.65 -8.65
CA LYS A 129 18.47 -16.32 -8.54
C LYS A 129 19.24 -17.36 -7.72
N ILE A 130 18.70 -17.78 -6.59
CA ILE A 130 19.29 -18.81 -5.72
C ILE A 130 19.42 -20.11 -6.50
N ALA A 131 18.36 -20.54 -7.20
CA ALA A 131 18.38 -21.73 -8.01
C ALA A 131 19.41 -21.66 -9.14
N SER A 132 19.62 -20.49 -9.72
CA SER A 132 20.60 -20.26 -10.80
C SER A 132 22.04 -20.11 -10.29
N SER A 133 22.25 -19.71 -9.04
CA SER A 133 23.58 -19.44 -8.46
C SER A 133 24.26 -20.67 -7.83
N SER A 134 23.69 -21.86 -7.99
CA SER A 134 24.24 -23.11 -7.41
C SER A 134 24.50 -23.03 -5.88
N GLY A 135 23.69 -22.25 -5.16
CA GLY A 135 23.76 -22.14 -3.70
C GLY A 135 24.74 -21.07 -3.16
N ALA A 136 25.28 -20.21 -4.03
CA ALA A 136 26.17 -19.12 -3.61
C ALA A 136 25.43 -17.95 -2.95
N LEU A 137 24.11 -17.81 -3.17
CA LEU A 137 23.25 -16.74 -2.61
C LEU A 137 22.24 -17.33 -1.63
N GLN A 138 21.95 -16.57 -0.57
CA GLN A 138 20.91 -16.90 0.39
C GLN A 138 19.77 -15.85 0.31
N LEU A 139 18.58 -16.22 0.79
CA LEU A 139 17.42 -15.32 0.78
C LEU A 139 17.69 -14.01 1.55
N GLY A 140 18.45 -14.08 2.66
CA GLY A 140 18.81 -12.92 3.47
C GLY A 140 19.73 -11.93 2.76
N ASP A 141 20.47 -12.35 1.72
CA ASP A 141 21.32 -11.47 0.91
C ASP A 141 20.48 -10.64 -0.07
N LEU A 142 19.31 -11.12 -0.43
CA LEU A 142 18.44 -10.54 -1.45
C LEU A 142 17.27 -9.77 -0.84
N LEU A 143 16.70 -10.28 0.25
CA LEU A 143 15.59 -9.69 0.97
C LEU A 143 16.08 -9.03 2.27
N ASN A 144 15.67 -7.80 2.50
CA ASN A 144 15.88 -7.13 3.78
C ASN A 144 14.83 -7.60 4.79
N THR A 145 15.07 -8.77 5.37
CA THR A 145 14.13 -9.42 6.28
C THR A 145 13.86 -8.61 7.53
N GLU A 146 14.85 -7.88 8.05
CA GLU A 146 14.71 -7.04 9.24
C GLU A 146 13.76 -5.87 8.96
N LYS A 147 13.95 -5.14 7.86
CA LYS A 147 13.07 -4.05 7.47
C LYS A 147 11.66 -4.56 7.10
N ALA A 148 11.57 -5.65 6.35
CA ALA A 148 10.28 -6.25 6.01
C ALA A 148 9.49 -6.61 7.29
N PHE A 149 10.14 -7.25 8.26
CA PHE A 149 9.55 -7.58 9.55
C PHE A 149 9.14 -6.34 10.35
N THR A 150 9.99 -5.31 10.38
CA THR A 150 9.70 -4.03 11.07
C THR A 150 8.47 -3.34 10.47
N VAL A 151 8.33 -3.33 9.14
CA VAL A 151 7.16 -2.75 8.46
C VAL A 151 5.89 -3.55 8.79
N ILE A 152 5.95 -4.88 8.71
CA ILE A 152 4.82 -5.74 9.05
C ILE A 152 4.40 -5.55 10.52
N LEU A 153 5.37 -5.51 11.44
CA LEU A 153 5.10 -5.26 12.85
C LEU A 153 4.49 -3.87 13.07
N GLY A 154 4.97 -2.85 12.34
CA GLY A 154 4.42 -1.50 12.35
C GLY A 154 2.96 -1.44 11.92
N ILE A 155 2.57 -2.23 10.90
CA ILE A 155 1.18 -2.36 10.44
C ILE A 155 0.30 -2.89 11.58
N PHE A 156 0.67 -4.00 12.21
CA PHE A 156 -0.11 -4.55 13.34
C PHE A 156 -0.16 -3.61 14.54
N LEU A 157 0.95 -2.95 14.85
CA LEU A 157 1.01 -1.97 15.94
C LEU A 157 0.11 -0.77 15.66
N SER A 158 0.05 -0.29 14.43
CA SER A 158 -0.83 0.83 14.05
C SER A 158 -2.31 0.50 14.23
N VAL A 159 -2.72 -0.74 13.94
CA VAL A 159 -4.09 -1.22 14.17
C VAL A 159 -4.42 -1.24 15.66
N ALA A 160 -3.50 -1.75 16.50
CA ALA A 160 -3.69 -1.77 17.95
C ALA A 160 -3.79 -0.36 18.53
N ILE A 161 -2.93 0.57 18.07
CA ILE A 161 -2.95 1.98 18.49
C ILE A 161 -4.26 2.64 18.05
N ALA A 162 -4.68 2.44 16.80
CA ALA A 162 -5.93 3.01 16.28
C ALA A 162 -7.16 2.50 17.07
N PHE A 163 -7.18 1.21 17.39
CA PHE A 163 -8.23 0.63 18.24
C PHE A 163 -8.27 1.28 19.63
N PHE A 164 -7.11 1.39 20.28
CA PHE A 164 -7.01 1.98 21.61
C PHE A 164 -7.49 3.44 21.65
N PHE A 165 -7.01 4.28 20.72
CA PHE A 165 -7.45 5.67 20.62
C PHE A 165 -8.92 5.77 20.21
N GLY A 166 -9.40 4.89 19.34
CA GLY A 166 -10.81 4.82 18.95
C GLY A 166 -11.72 4.59 20.16
N VAL A 167 -11.36 3.68 21.04
CA VAL A 167 -12.10 3.42 22.30
C VAL A 167 -12.09 4.66 23.20
N ILE A 168 -10.93 5.32 23.37
CA ILE A 168 -10.82 6.51 24.22
C ILE A 168 -11.72 7.65 23.71
N VAL A 169 -11.74 7.87 22.38
CA VAL A 169 -12.57 8.93 21.78
C VAL A 169 -14.04 8.56 21.80
N GLN A 170 -14.38 7.30 21.54
CA GLN A 170 -15.77 6.84 21.50
C GLN A 170 -16.45 6.88 22.89
N TYR A 171 -15.70 6.65 23.94
CA TYR A 171 -16.26 6.62 25.30
C TYR A 171 -16.96 7.93 25.70
N PRO A 172 -16.35 9.12 25.64
CA PRO A 172 -17.02 10.38 25.96
C PRO A 172 -18.13 10.73 24.96
N VAL A 173 -17.97 10.38 23.66
CA VAL A 173 -19.03 10.60 22.66
C VAL A 173 -20.28 9.80 23.00
N SER A 174 -20.14 8.52 23.32
CA SER A 174 -21.27 7.68 23.75
C SER A 174 -21.92 8.20 25.03
N TYR A 175 -21.12 8.65 25.99
CA TYR A 175 -21.64 9.22 27.24
C TYR A 175 -22.46 10.49 27.00
N THR A 176 -21.97 11.41 26.17
CA THR A 176 -22.70 12.65 25.86
C THR A 176 -24.01 12.40 25.10
N HIS A 177 -24.02 11.44 24.18
CA HIS A 177 -25.25 11.06 23.44
C HIS A 177 -26.30 10.34 24.30
N LEU A 178 -25.90 9.67 25.38
CA LEU A 178 -26.82 9.00 26.31
C LEU A 178 -27.31 9.91 27.42
N THR A 179 -26.64 11.00 27.73
CA THR A 179 -26.92 11.89 28.87
C THR A 179 -27.52 13.24 28.49
N LEU A 180 -27.44 13.63 27.21
CA LEU A 180 -28.07 14.86 26.73
C LEU A 180 -29.45 14.55 26.10
N PRO A 181 -30.49 15.28 26.48
CA PRO A 181 -31.84 15.12 25.94
C PRO A 181 -31.95 15.50 24.46
#